data_ebb2a6746b1bf3ee9adb5d328fcdb8e5
#
_entry.id   ebb2a6746b1bf3ee9adb5d328fcdb8e5
#
_cell.length_a   1.000
_cell.length_b   1.000
_cell.length_c   1.000
_cell.angle_alpha   90.00
_cell.angle_beta   90.00
_cell.angle_gamma   90.00
#
_symmetry.space_group_name_H-M   'P 1'
#
loop_
_entity.id
_entity.type
_entity.pdbx_description
1 polymer ?
#
loop_
_entity_poly.entity_id
_entity_poly.type
_entity_poly.pdbx_seq_one_letter_code
_entity_poly.pdbx_strand_id
1 'polypeptide(L)'
;GGESGEAQIAQEIMKSWSYIEGFIAENNIAVEVFATEGWSKGSNELHIDDELYDAETKTWSVKNNTTGEVGPPSSWELFKSFSKRLAVSEDKKSGLVSVSIEYYSPQIAKQWVDLYVESINRFMQQRQVDKVTRNIEYLQEQIGKTSITEMQEVFYSIIEEQTKNK
;
A
#
# COMPACT_ATOMS: atom_id res chain seq x y z
N GLY A 1 1.48 -8.71 -20.64
CA GLY A 1 2.43 -9.45 -19.85
C GLY A 1 2.40 -9.08 -18.39
N GLY A 2 3.23 -9.77 -17.60
CA GLY A 2 3.30 -9.62 -16.15
C GLY A 2 3.65 -8.21 -15.67
N GLU A 3 4.56 -7.54 -16.38
CA GLU A 3 5.00 -6.18 -16.00
C GLU A 3 3.88 -5.16 -16.16
N SER A 4 3.10 -5.26 -17.21
CA SER A 4 1.95 -4.42 -17.47
C SER A 4 0.88 -4.61 -16.38
N GLY A 5 0.66 -5.85 -15.97
CA GLY A 5 -0.25 -6.16 -14.87
C GLY A 5 0.22 -5.64 -13.53
N GLU A 6 1.51 -5.74 -13.24
CA GLU A 6 2.09 -5.23 -11.99
C GLU A 6 2.01 -3.70 -11.90
N ALA A 7 2.25 -3.00 -13.01
CA ALA A 7 2.11 -1.54 -13.06
C ALA A 7 0.66 -1.11 -12.80
N GLN A 8 -0.30 -1.81 -13.37
CA GLN A 8 -1.73 -1.55 -13.16
C GLN A 8 -2.11 -1.77 -11.69
N ILE A 9 -1.65 -2.86 -11.10
CA ILE A 9 -1.91 -3.18 -9.70
C ILE A 9 -1.31 -2.10 -8.78
N ALA A 10 -0.06 -1.68 -9.06
CA ALA A 10 0.60 -0.64 -8.27
C ALA A 10 -0.19 0.67 -8.31
N GLN A 11 -0.70 1.06 -9.46
CA GLN A 11 -1.52 2.27 -9.60
C GLN A 11 -2.81 2.17 -8.78
N GLU A 12 -3.49 1.04 -8.83
CA GLU A 12 -4.72 0.82 -8.06
C GLU A 12 -4.46 0.87 -6.55
N ILE A 13 -3.37 0.25 -6.10
CA ILE A 13 -2.97 0.28 -4.68
C ILE A 13 -2.69 1.70 -4.24
N MET A 14 -1.90 2.46 -5.01
CA MET A 14 -1.53 3.84 -4.67
C MET A 14 -2.73 4.79 -4.59
N LYS A 15 -3.81 4.48 -5.28
CA LYS A 15 -5.04 5.29 -5.25
C LYS A 15 -6.05 4.79 -4.22
N SER A 16 -5.78 3.68 -3.57
CA SER A 16 -6.73 3.06 -2.65
C SER A 16 -6.79 3.78 -1.31
N TRP A 17 -7.97 3.74 -0.70
CA TRP A 17 -8.21 4.34 0.61
C TRP A 17 -7.28 3.76 1.68
N SER A 18 -7.20 2.44 1.77
CA SER A 18 -6.40 1.78 2.81
C SER A 18 -4.91 2.10 2.70
N TYR A 19 -4.39 2.16 1.49
CA TYR A 19 -2.98 2.46 1.26
C TYR A 19 -2.64 3.91 1.62
N ILE A 20 -3.48 4.85 1.18
CA ILE A 20 -3.30 6.28 1.47
C ILE A 20 -3.43 6.53 2.97
N GLU A 21 -4.43 5.93 3.63
CA GLU A 21 -4.60 6.04 5.08
C GLU A 21 -3.35 5.53 5.82
N GLY A 22 -2.84 4.38 5.42
CA GLY A 22 -1.63 3.81 6.00
C GLY A 22 -0.41 4.71 5.83
N PHE A 23 -0.26 5.29 4.66
CA PHE A 23 0.84 6.23 4.37
C PHE A 23 0.78 7.47 5.27
N ILE A 24 -0.40 8.07 5.40
CA ILE A 24 -0.59 9.25 6.24
C ILE A 24 -0.27 8.93 7.71
N ALA A 25 -0.75 7.80 8.20
CA ALA A 25 -0.52 7.37 9.58
C ALA A 25 0.96 7.05 9.84
N GLU A 26 1.58 6.29 8.96
CA GLU A 26 2.98 5.88 9.09
C GLU A 26 3.93 7.07 9.12
N ASN A 27 3.65 8.07 8.30
CA ASN A 27 4.49 9.27 8.20
C ASN A 27 4.03 10.41 9.13
N ASN A 28 2.96 10.21 9.86
CA ASN A 28 2.42 11.17 10.83
C ASN A 28 2.19 12.56 10.19
N ILE A 29 1.55 12.58 9.04
CA ILE A 29 1.33 13.80 8.26
C ILE A 29 -0.13 14.25 8.20
N ALA A 30 -0.99 13.74 9.08
CA ALA A 30 -2.41 14.06 9.08
C ALA A 30 -2.69 15.58 9.19
N VAL A 31 -1.95 16.27 10.05
CA VAL A 31 -2.11 17.72 10.25
C VAL A 31 -1.76 18.47 8.96
N GLU A 32 -0.59 18.14 8.38
CA GLU A 32 -0.10 18.78 7.15
C GLU A 32 -1.05 18.52 5.97
N VAL A 33 -1.62 17.34 5.91
CA VAL A 33 -2.56 16.96 4.84
C VAL A 33 -3.89 17.69 4.97
N PHE A 34 -4.44 17.77 6.19
CA PHE A 34 -5.81 18.21 6.39
C PHE A 34 -5.95 19.65 6.88
N ALA A 35 -5.04 20.13 7.74
CA ALA A 35 -5.19 21.41 8.42
C ALA A 35 -4.35 22.55 7.85
N THR A 36 -3.53 22.32 6.84
CA THR A 36 -2.71 23.38 6.24
C THR A 36 -3.56 24.24 5.31
N GLU A 37 -3.47 25.56 5.49
CA GLU A 37 -4.21 26.54 4.66
C GLU A 37 -3.30 27.42 3.83
N GLY A 38 -1.97 27.39 4.07
CA GLY A 38 -1.02 28.22 3.35
C GLY A 38 0.42 27.91 3.70
N TRP A 39 1.33 28.70 3.14
CA TRP A 39 2.75 28.46 3.24
C TRP A 39 3.55 29.75 3.02
N SER A 40 4.61 29.90 3.81
CA SER A 40 5.54 31.03 3.69
C SER A 40 6.81 30.57 2.94
N LYS A 41 7.03 31.10 1.75
CA LYS A 41 8.12 30.69 0.86
C LYS A 41 9.50 30.88 1.50
N GLY A 42 9.72 31.99 2.18
CA GLY A 42 11.04 32.33 2.73
C GLY A 42 11.50 31.41 3.84
N SER A 43 10.60 30.99 4.72
CA SER A 43 10.88 30.12 5.87
C SER A 43 10.51 28.66 5.64
N ASN A 44 9.81 28.36 4.56
CA ASN A 44 9.18 27.05 4.30
C ASN A 44 8.25 26.63 5.43
N GLU A 45 7.62 27.58 6.11
CA GLU A 45 6.67 27.29 7.21
C GLU A 45 5.26 27.12 6.67
N LEU A 46 4.58 26.08 7.13
CA LEU A 46 3.17 25.85 6.84
C LEU A 46 2.29 26.68 7.75
N HIS A 47 1.22 27.22 7.21
CA HIS A 47 0.22 27.93 7.97
C HIS A 47 -0.92 26.96 8.29
N ILE A 48 -1.03 26.56 9.55
CA ILE A 48 -2.06 25.64 10.00
C ILE A 48 -3.31 26.42 10.37
N ASP A 49 -4.46 25.94 9.88
CA ASP A 49 -5.77 26.51 10.24
C ASP A 49 -6.07 26.16 11.70
N ASP A 50 -6.01 27.14 12.58
CA ASP A 50 -6.22 26.95 14.01
C ASP A 50 -7.70 26.70 14.38
N GLU A 51 -8.62 26.88 13.45
CA GLU A 51 -10.00 26.41 13.63
C GLU A 51 -10.10 24.88 13.51
N LEU A 52 -9.18 24.25 12.80
CA LEU A 52 -9.15 22.80 12.61
C LEU A 52 -8.21 22.08 13.57
N TYR A 53 -7.10 22.71 13.91
CA TYR A 53 -6.06 22.07 14.72
C TYR A 53 -5.29 23.10 15.54
N ASP A 54 -5.15 22.86 16.85
CA ASP A 54 -4.34 23.68 17.73
C ASP A 54 -2.94 23.05 17.85
N ALA A 55 -1.95 23.72 17.25
CA ALA A 55 -0.57 23.24 17.22
C ALA A 55 0.09 23.22 18.61
N GLU A 56 -0.33 24.09 19.53
CA GLU A 56 0.23 24.16 20.89
C GLU A 56 -0.24 22.98 21.74
N THR A 57 -1.55 22.72 21.73
CA THR A 57 -2.13 21.64 22.53
C THR A 57 -2.21 20.32 21.77
N LYS A 58 -1.93 20.34 20.46
CA LYS A 58 -2.03 19.17 19.57
C LYS A 58 -3.43 18.59 19.59
N THR A 59 -4.43 19.45 19.53
CA THR A 59 -5.84 19.09 19.65
C THR A 59 -6.57 19.39 18.34
N TRP A 60 -7.30 18.39 17.83
CA TRP A 60 -8.14 18.53 16.66
C TRP A 60 -9.50 19.11 16.99
N SER A 61 -10.02 19.94 16.10
CA SER A 61 -11.33 20.59 16.24
C SER A 61 -12.15 20.48 14.97
N VAL A 62 -12.09 19.33 14.29
CA VAL A 62 -12.87 19.06 13.08
C VAL A 62 -14.25 18.56 13.48
N LYS A 63 -15.29 19.17 12.91
CA LYS A 63 -16.66 18.76 13.17
C LYS A 63 -17.06 17.62 12.24
N ASN A 64 -17.50 16.51 12.84
CA ASN A 64 -18.07 15.38 12.09
C ASN A 64 -19.50 15.73 11.69
N ASN A 65 -19.77 15.81 10.38
CA ASN A 65 -21.08 16.20 9.87
C ASN A 65 -22.18 15.17 10.15
N THR A 66 -21.81 13.94 10.43
CA THR A 66 -22.79 12.87 10.72
C THR A 66 -23.15 12.80 12.18
N THR A 67 -22.15 12.87 13.09
CA THR A 67 -22.36 12.74 14.54
C THR A 67 -22.45 14.07 15.27
N GLY A 68 -21.95 15.15 14.66
CA GLY A 68 -21.85 16.47 15.29
C GLY A 68 -20.69 16.57 16.30
N GLU A 69 -19.96 15.51 16.53
CA GLU A 69 -18.83 15.49 17.42
C GLU A 69 -17.64 16.26 16.83
N VAL A 70 -16.80 16.81 17.71
CA VAL A 70 -15.60 17.56 17.36
C VAL A 70 -14.38 16.72 17.73
N GLY A 71 -13.46 16.58 16.78
CA GLY A 71 -12.25 15.79 16.99
C GLY A 71 -11.41 15.74 15.73
N PRO A 72 -10.59 14.69 15.55
CA PRO A 72 -9.77 14.54 14.35
C PRO A 72 -10.62 14.29 13.12
N PRO A 73 -10.08 14.57 11.91
CA PRO A 73 -10.79 14.23 10.70
C PRO A 73 -10.91 12.70 10.57
N SER A 74 -11.95 12.25 9.90
CA SER A 74 -12.14 10.82 9.66
C SER A 74 -11.09 10.30 8.68
N SER A 75 -10.91 9.00 8.66
CA SER A 75 -10.05 8.33 7.68
C SER A 75 -10.46 8.69 6.24
N TRP A 76 -11.75 8.75 5.97
CA TRP A 76 -12.28 9.11 4.66
C TRP A 76 -11.92 10.55 4.28
N GLU A 77 -12.04 11.49 5.22
CA GLU A 77 -11.70 12.90 4.98
C GLU A 77 -10.20 13.06 4.70
N LEU A 78 -9.35 12.34 5.43
CA LEU A 78 -7.91 12.33 5.18
C LEU A 78 -7.58 11.74 3.81
N PHE A 79 -8.21 10.64 3.48
CA PHE A 79 -8.07 10.02 2.16
C PHE A 79 -8.44 10.98 1.04
N LYS A 80 -9.60 11.62 1.15
CA LYS A 80 -10.07 12.58 0.15
C LYS A 80 -9.12 13.75 -0.01
N SER A 81 -8.63 14.30 1.10
CA SER A 81 -7.69 15.42 1.10
C SER A 81 -6.38 15.09 0.40
N PHE A 82 -5.81 13.93 0.70
CA PHE A 82 -4.56 13.49 0.08
C PHE A 82 -4.77 13.11 -1.39
N SER A 83 -5.86 12.41 -1.67
CA SER A 83 -6.18 11.93 -3.02
C SER A 83 -6.32 13.06 -4.03
N LYS A 84 -6.86 14.22 -3.63
CA LYS A 84 -6.96 15.41 -4.49
C LYS A 84 -5.59 15.92 -4.93
N ARG A 85 -4.58 15.72 -4.11
CA ARG A 85 -3.22 16.21 -4.36
C ARG A 85 -2.35 15.22 -5.11
N LEU A 86 -2.78 13.98 -5.17
CA LEU A 86 -2.03 12.87 -5.74
C LEU A 86 -2.44 12.63 -7.18
N ALA A 87 -1.46 12.52 -8.07
CA ALA A 87 -1.67 12.09 -9.44
C ALA A 87 -0.76 10.90 -9.72
N VAL A 88 -1.34 9.81 -10.20
CA VAL A 88 -0.62 8.59 -10.56
C VAL A 88 -0.98 8.30 -12.01
N SER A 89 0.02 8.14 -12.86
CA SER A 89 -0.17 7.86 -14.28
C SER A 89 0.85 6.88 -14.80
N GLU A 90 0.53 6.23 -15.90
CA GLU A 90 1.42 5.29 -16.57
C GLU A 90 1.69 5.77 -17.99
N ASP A 91 2.97 5.79 -18.39
CA ASP A 91 3.35 5.96 -19.77
C ASP A 91 3.26 4.60 -20.44
N LYS A 92 2.29 4.44 -21.31
CA LYS A 92 2.04 3.15 -22.00
C LYS A 92 3.16 2.72 -22.91
N LYS A 93 3.97 3.65 -23.40
CA LYS A 93 5.13 3.33 -24.25
C LYS A 93 6.28 2.74 -23.47
N SER A 94 6.62 3.36 -22.33
CA SER A 94 7.75 2.92 -21.50
C SER A 94 7.34 1.96 -20.39
N GLY A 95 6.04 1.92 -20.04
CA GLY A 95 5.55 1.17 -18.89
C GLY A 95 5.87 1.79 -17.55
N LEU A 96 6.46 3.00 -17.54
CA LEU A 96 6.83 3.67 -16.31
C LEU A 96 5.61 4.32 -15.66
N VAL A 97 5.49 4.12 -14.34
CA VAL A 97 4.47 4.76 -13.52
C VAL A 97 5.06 6.02 -12.89
N SER A 98 4.35 7.13 -13.05
CA SER A 98 4.77 8.42 -12.50
C SER A 98 3.84 8.84 -11.38
N VAL A 99 4.43 9.41 -10.33
CA VAL A 99 3.70 9.91 -9.16
C VAL A 99 4.01 11.40 -9.01
N SER A 100 2.97 12.21 -8.85
CA SER A 100 3.13 13.63 -8.54
C SER A 100 2.20 14.02 -7.40
N ILE A 101 2.62 15.00 -6.61
CA ILE A 101 1.83 15.53 -5.50
C ILE A 101 1.88 17.06 -5.57
N GLU A 102 0.70 17.68 -5.56
CA GLU A 102 0.56 19.12 -5.44
C GLU A 102 0.38 19.49 -3.98
N TYR A 103 1.20 20.41 -3.51
CA TYR A 103 1.11 20.87 -2.13
C TYR A 103 1.61 22.31 -2.04
N TYR A 104 1.31 22.99 -0.95
CA TYR A 104 1.69 24.39 -0.73
C TYR A 104 3.22 24.58 -0.80
N SER A 105 3.97 23.72 -0.14
CA SER A 105 5.42 23.72 -0.12
C SER A 105 6.00 22.78 -1.16
N PRO A 106 6.78 23.27 -2.14
CA PRO A 106 7.44 22.38 -3.10
C PRO A 106 8.40 21.38 -2.46
N GLN A 107 9.06 21.78 -1.37
CA GLN A 107 9.98 20.91 -0.63
C GLN A 107 9.25 19.75 0.02
N ILE A 108 8.09 20.03 0.63
CA ILE A 108 7.27 19.00 1.27
C ILE A 108 6.64 18.11 0.19
N ALA A 109 6.17 18.69 -0.90
CA ALA A 109 5.62 17.89 -2.02
C ALA A 109 6.65 16.90 -2.53
N LYS A 110 7.89 17.34 -2.73
CA LYS A 110 8.98 16.45 -3.16
C LYS A 110 9.26 15.36 -2.14
N GLN A 111 9.32 15.71 -0.87
CA GLN A 111 9.54 14.75 0.21
C GLN A 111 8.44 13.67 0.22
N TRP A 112 7.19 14.08 0.08
CA TRP A 112 6.07 13.14 0.06
C TRP A 112 6.10 12.23 -1.17
N VAL A 113 6.45 12.77 -2.33
CA VAL A 113 6.62 11.95 -3.55
C VAL A 113 7.71 10.92 -3.33
N ASP A 114 8.87 11.32 -2.81
CA ASP A 114 9.98 10.41 -2.57
C ASP A 114 9.58 9.29 -1.58
N LEU A 115 8.91 9.67 -0.50
CA LEU A 115 8.41 8.70 0.50
C LEU A 115 7.36 7.76 -0.09
N TYR A 116 6.47 8.31 -0.92
CA TYR A 116 5.39 7.53 -1.52
C TYR A 116 5.92 6.51 -2.53
N VAL A 117 6.85 6.93 -3.38
CA VAL A 117 7.50 6.05 -4.35
C VAL A 117 8.30 4.95 -3.64
N GLU A 118 9.05 5.32 -2.62
CA GLU A 118 9.78 4.35 -1.80
C GLU A 118 8.84 3.34 -1.15
N SER A 119 7.74 3.83 -0.60
CA SER A 119 6.71 3.01 0.06
C SER A 119 6.09 1.99 -0.91
N ILE A 120 5.67 2.45 -2.09
CA ILE A 120 5.03 1.54 -3.06
C ILE A 120 6.03 0.52 -3.62
N ASN A 121 7.28 0.91 -3.81
CA ASN A 121 8.31 -0.02 -4.26
C ASN A 121 8.54 -1.13 -3.24
N ARG A 122 8.62 -0.78 -1.94
CA ARG A 122 8.73 -1.78 -0.86
C ARG A 122 7.50 -2.68 -0.82
N PHE A 123 6.32 -2.10 -0.94
CA PHE A 123 5.06 -2.84 -0.92
C PHE A 123 4.98 -3.85 -2.07
N MET A 124 5.29 -3.43 -3.28
CA MET A 124 5.24 -4.30 -4.45
C MET A 124 6.31 -5.39 -4.38
N GLN A 125 7.48 -5.07 -3.85
CA GLN A 125 8.55 -6.04 -3.65
C GLN A 125 8.13 -7.10 -2.62
N GLN A 126 7.56 -6.68 -1.50
CA GLN A 126 7.07 -7.60 -0.47
C GLN A 126 5.92 -8.47 -0.99
N ARG A 127 5.03 -7.88 -1.77
CA ARG A 127 3.93 -8.60 -2.41
C ARG A 127 4.46 -9.70 -3.32
N GLN A 128 5.52 -9.42 -4.07
CA GLN A 128 6.17 -10.40 -4.96
C GLN A 128 6.82 -11.53 -4.16
N VAL A 129 7.52 -11.19 -3.08
CA VAL A 129 8.13 -12.19 -2.18
C VAL A 129 7.04 -13.09 -1.58
N ASP A 130 5.94 -12.52 -1.10
CA ASP A 130 4.84 -13.29 -0.52
C ASP A 130 4.21 -14.23 -1.54
N LYS A 131 4.05 -13.78 -2.78
CA LYS A 131 3.51 -14.59 -3.87
C LYS A 131 4.42 -15.78 -4.18
N VAL A 132 5.71 -15.54 -4.30
CA VAL A 132 6.72 -16.59 -4.54
C VAL A 132 6.73 -17.59 -3.40
N THR A 133 6.71 -17.10 -2.17
CA THR A 133 6.71 -17.95 -0.97
C THR A 133 5.49 -18.87 -0.95
N ARG A 134 4.30 -18.31 -1.21
CA ARG A 134 3.07 -19.12 -1.26
C ARG A 134 3.13 -20.17 -2.38
N ASN A 135 3.68 -19.82 -3.53
CA ASN A 135 3.83 -20.75 -4.65
C ASN A 135 4.78 -21.90 -4.30
N ILE A 136 5.90 -21.59 -3.63
CA ILE A 136 6.85 -22.60 -3.17
C ILE A 136 6.19 -23.54 -2.17
N GLU A 137 5.50 -23.01 -1.18
CA GLU A 137 4.78 -23.79 -0.18
C GLU A 137 3.75 -24.72 -0.81
N TYR A 138 2.98 -24.21 -1.76
CA TYR A 138 2.00 -24.99 -2.51
C TYR A 138 2.66 -26.13 -3.28
N LEU A 139 3.74 -25.84 -4.01
CA LEU A 139 4.49 -26.86 -4.76
C LEU A 139 5.08 -27.93 -3.86
N GLN A 140 5.64 -27.52 -2.71
CA GLN A 140 6.18 -28.46 -1.73
C GLN A 140 5.09 -29.40 -1.19
N GLU A 141 3.92 -28.87 -0.92
CA GLU A 141 2.76 -29.66 -0.48
C GLU A 141 2.35 -30.67 -1.58
N GLN A 142 2.27 -30.23 -2.83
CA GLN A 142 1.92 -31.11 -3.95
C GLN A 142 2.95 -32.19 -4.18
N ILE A 143 4.23 -31.86 -4.10
CA ILE A 143 5.33 -32.85 -4.21
C ILE A 143 5.23 -33.89 -3.10
N GLY A 144 4.99 -33.45 -1.87
CA GLY A 144 4.81 -34.35 -0.74
C GLY A 144 3.68 -35.34 -0.95
N LYS A 145 2.53 -34.86 -1.41
CA LYS A 145 1.37 -35.72 -1.71
C LYS A 145 1.66 -36.71 -2.82
N THR A 146 2.30 -36.26 -3.90
CA THR A 146 2.67 -37.08 -5.04
C THR A 146 3.64 -38.17 -4.62
N SER A 147 4.67 -37.82 -3.86
CA SER A 147 5.67 -38.77 -3.38
C SER A 147 5.06 -39.88 -2.52
N ILE A 148 4.14 -39.53 -1.62
CA ILE A 148 3.45 -40.50 -0.79
C ILE A 148 2.62 -41.45 -1.65
N THR A 149 1.87 -40.92 -2.62
CA THR A 149 1.04 -41.72 -3.52
C THR A 149 1.89 -42.69 -4.35
N GLU A 150 2.99 -42.18 -4.93
CA GLU A 150 3.91 -43.02 -5.70
C GLU A 150 4.53 -44.11 -4.86
N MET A 151 4.94 -43.81 -3.64
CA MET A 151 5.47 -44.80 -2.71
C MET A 151 4.45 -45.86 -2.36
N GLN A 152 3.20 -45.49 -2.16
CA GLN A 152 2.11 -46.43 -1.90
C GLN A 152 1.89 -47.37 -3.09
N GLU A 153 1.87 -46.84 -4.29
CA GLU A 153 1.69 -47.63 -5.53
C GLU A 153 2.81 -48.65 -5.69
N VAL A 154 4.04 -48.21 -5.49
CA VAL A 154 5.21 -49.09 -5.56
C VAL A 154 5.11 -50.20 -4.51
N PHE A 155 4.75 -49.84 -3.30
CA PHE A 155 4.60 -50.76 -2.19
C PHE A 155 3.56 -51.84 -2.49
N TYR A 156 2.38 -51.44 -2.99
CA TYR A 156 1.33 -52.36 -3.35
C TYR A 156 1.73 -53.27 -4.53
N SER A 157 2.45 -52.75 -5.48
CA SER A 157 2.97 -53.53 -6.61
C SER A 157 3.92 -54.64 -6.13
N ILE A 158 4.77 -54.34 -5.19
CA ILE A 158 5.70 -55.32 -4.62
C ILE A 158 4.94 -56.41 -3.88
N ILE A 159 3.96 -56.07 -3.11
CA ILE A 159 3.12 -57.05 -2.37
C ILE A 159 2.38 -57.95 -3.36
N GLU A 160 1.78 -57.37 -4.39
CA GLU A 160 1.08 -58.11 -5.43
C GLU A 160 1.98 -59.12 -6.13
N GLU A 161 3.19 -58.68 -6.53
CA GLU A 161 4.16 -59.54 -7.19
C GLU A 161 4.62 -60.70 -6.32
N GLN A 162 4.89 -60.42 -5.05
CA GLN A 162 5.24 -61.49 -4.09
C GLN A 162 4.11 -62.47 -3.88
N THR A 163 2.89 -62.02 -3.88
CA THR A 163 1.72 -62.91 -3.77
C THR A 163 1.55 -63.84 -5.00
N LYS A 164 1.86 -63.31 -6.19
CA LYS A 164 1.78 -64.09 -7.42
C LYS A 164 2.84 -65.19 -7.52
N ASN A 165 4.00 -64.95 -6.91
CA ASN A 165 5.14 -65.86 -6.95
C ASN A 165 5.02 -67.03 -5.96
N LYS A 166 3.99 -67.05 -5.17
CA LYS A 166 3.72 -68.18 -4.32
C LYS A 166 2.78 -69.15 -5.04
#